data_71f610419bedcf16082e33403c4f3883
#
_entry.id   71f610419bedcf16082e33403c4f3883
#
_cell.length_a   1.000
_cell.length_b   1.000
_cell.length_c   1.000
_cell.angle_alpha   90.00
_cell.angle_beta   90.00
_cell.angle_gamma   90.00
#
_symmetry.space_group_name_H-M   'P 1'
#
loop_
_entity.id
_entity.type
_entity.pdbx_description
1 polymer ?
#
loop_
_entity_poly.entity_id
_entity_poly.type
_entity_poly.pdbx_seq_one_letter_code
_entity_poly.pdbx_strand_id
1 'polypeptide(L)'
;MESSSDIKIYETFDEMGLPDTLLRGIYSYGYEKPSKIQSMAIVPFKEGNDILGQANSGTGKTATFCISSMCRIDLTIKKPQVMILVPTQELAKQIYEVAKNIGVYLPVSCLCATGGMSIRDDIHAIQQGVQLVVGTPGRIYDLMNRNILTTENMKCLILDEADQMLEDRFYKQVMCILEIGFPNTTRVALFSATMPKEVIEVANKLLQNPVRILIPPEKVTLEGIKQYMVQLDKEEWKYEVLCDIYKQLNINQALIYCNTRKRSEWLADKLSTDGYPLMCIHGEMENSERRKRMEEFRSGRVRVLISTDLLARGIDVQHVSLVINFELPMNRENYIHRIGRSGRFGKKGCSINILCPNETKMKDDIEKFYSIVMEELPLDLGSIVL
;
A
#
# COMPACT_ATOMS: atom_id res chain seq x y z
N MET A 1 -4.57 -10.40 -26.98
CA MET A 1 -4.06 -9.56 -25.86
C MET A 1 -4.20 -8.13 -26.35
N GLU A 2 -5.28 -7.46 -25.97
CA GLU A 2 -5.43 -6.04 -26.29
C GLU A 2 -4.39 -5.27 -25.49
N SER A 3 -3.55 -4.57 -26.22
CA SER A 3 -2.49 -3.73 -25.66
C SER A 3 -3.09 -2.45 -25.08
N SER A 4 -2.45 -1.86 -24.10
CA SER A 4 -2.79 -0.57 -23.48
C SER A 4 -2.86 0.64 -24.45
N SER A 5 -2.88 0.40 -25.76
CA SER A 5 -2.85 1.42 -26.82
C SER A 5 -4.18 2.15 -27.05
N ASP A 6 -5.30 1.62 -26.60
CA ASP A 6 -6.64 2.17 -26.90
C ASP A 6 -7.33 2.83 -25.70
N ILE A 7 -6.64 2.94 -24.53
CA ILE A 7 -7.23 3.56 -23.36
C ILE A 7 -7.14 5.09 -23.51
N LYS A 8 -8.30 5.75 -23.46
CA LYS A 8 -8.36 7.21 -23.47
C LYS A 8 -7.71 7.76 -22.21
N ILE A 9 -6.80 8.70 -22.39
CA ILE A 9 -6.10 9.41 -21.30
C ILE A 9 -6.79 10.76 -21.11
N TYR A 10 -7.11 11.09 -19.84
CA TYR A 10 -7.73 12.33 -19.44
C TYR A 10 -6.71 13.24 -18.76
N GLU A 11 -6.58 14.50 -19.21
CA GLU A 11 -5.58 15.42 -18.68
C GLU A 11 -6.04 16.15 -17.41
N THR A 12 -7.34 16.28 -17.24
CA THR A 12 -7.96 16.93 -16.08
C THR A 12 -9.07 16.09 -15.48
N PHE A 13 -9.41 16.33 -14.21
CA PHE A 13 -10.56 15.66 -13.58
C PHE A 13 -11.90 16.15 -14.15
N ASP A 14 -11.96 17.38 -14.64
CA ASP A 14 -13.17 17.99 -15.25
C ASP A 14 -13.60 17.23 -16.52
N GLU A 15 -12.64 16.75 -17.31
CA GLU A 15 -12.91 15.98 -18.53
C GLU A 15 -13.50 14.58 -18.25
N MET A 16 -13.42 14.10 -17.01
CA MET A 16 -13.85 12.73 -16.63
C MET A 16 -15.37 12.62 -16.41
N GLY A 17 -16.12 13.71 -16.49
CA GLY A 17 -17.58 13.70 -16.26
C GLY A 17 -17.95 13.23 -14.84
N LEU A 18 -17.20 13.68 -13.84
CA LEU A 18 -17.45 13.42 -12.43
C LEU A 18 -18.54 14.36 -11.88
N PRO A 19 -19.33 13.95 -10.86
CA PRO A 19 -20.26 14.86 -10.19
C PRO A 19 -19.54 16.09 -9.59
N ASP A 20 -20.16 17.25 -9.70
CA ASP A 20 -19.57 18.53 -9.19
C ASP A 20 -19.19 18.47 -7.71
N THR A 21 -20.02 17.81 -6.89
CA THR A 21 -19.71 17.59 -5.46
C THR A 21 -18.45 16.75 -5.24
N LEU A 22 -18.21 15.77 -6.10
CA LEU A 22 -17.02 14.94 -6.04
C LEU A 22 -15.79 15.68 -6.56
N LEU A 23 -15.92 16.43 -7.67
CA LEU A 23 -14.85 17.31 -8.19
C LEU A 23 -14.40 18.32 -7.13
N ARG A 24 -15.37 18.96 -6.44
CA ARG A 24 -15.06 19.86 -5.33
C ARG A 24 -14.28 19.16 -4.22
N GLY A 25 -14.62 17.91 -3.88
CA GLY A 25 -13.90 17.11 -2.89
C GLY A 25 -12.47 16.79 -3.32
N ILE A 26 -12.28 16.41 -4.59
CA ILE A 26 -10.97 16.11 -5.19
C ILE A 26 -10.04 17.33 -5.10
N TYR A 27 -10.50 18.49 -5.54
CA TYR A 27 -9.70 19.72 -5.50
C TYR A 27 -9.46 20.22 -4.06
N SER A 28 -10.47 20.12 -3.17
CA SER A 28 -10.31 20.46 -1.75
C SER A 28 -9.31 19.57 -1.03
N TYR A 29 -9.14 18.33 -1.47
CA TYR A 29 -8.14 17.38 -0.94
C TYR A 29 -6.71 17.74 -1.42
N GLY A 30 -6.56 18.56 -2.45
CA GLY A 30 -5.28 19.01 -3.00
C GLY A 30 -4.83 18.29 -4.27
N TYR A 31 -5.71 17.54 -4.92
CA TYR A 31 -5.41 16.98 -6.24
C TYR A 31 -5.68 18.03 -7.31
N GLU A 32 -4.64 18.45 -8.05
CA GLU A 32 -4.75 19.43 -9.13
C GLU A 32 -4.89 18.78 -10.50
N LYS A 33 -4.13 17.73 -10.75
CA LYS A 33 -4.15 16.95 -12.00
C LYS A 33 -4.15 15.46 -11.72
N PRO A 34 -4.80 14.66 -12.58
CA PRO A 34 -4.78 13.21 -12.43
C PRO A 34 -3.39 12.64 -12.70
N SER A 35 -2.97 11.70 -11.86
CA SER A 35 -1.79 10.88 -12.11
C SER A 35 -2.05 9.93 -13.29
N LYS A 36 -0.98 9.28 -13.79
CA LYS A 36 -1.10 8.35 -14.91
C LYS A 36 -2.13 7.23 -14.69
N ILE A 37 -2.16 6.62 -13.50
CA ILE A 37 -3.16 5.57 -13.20
C ILE A 37 -4.57 6.17 -13.08
N GLN A 38 -4.71 7.37 -12.54
CA GLN A 38 -5.99 8.07 -12.42
C GLN A 38 -6.54 8.45 -13.79
N SER A 39 -5.69 9.01 -14.68
CA SER A 39 -6.10 9.43 -16.03
C SER A 39 -6.58 8.29 -16.92
N MET A 40 -6.21 7.04 -16.61
CA MET A 40 -6.54 5.86 -17.40
C MET A 40 -7.64 4.99 -16.78
N ALA A 41 -7.76 4.95 -15.44
CA ALA A 41 -8.60 3.96 -14.76
C ALA A 41 -9.92 4.54 -14.20
N ILE A 42 -9.98 5.83 -13.84
CA ILE A 42 -11.17 6.40 -13.19
C ILE A 42 -12.40 6.24 -14.09
N VAL A 43 -12.33 6.68 -15.34
CA VAL A 43 -13.49 6.69 -16.23
C VAL A 43 -13.92 5.28 -16.60
N PRO A 44 -13.07 4.34 -17.04
CA PRO A 44 -13.50 2.99 -17.32
C PRO A 44 -14.18 2.30 -16.14
N PHE A 45 -13.67 2.42 -14.91
CA PHE A 45 -14.31 1.80 -13.75
C PHE A 45 -15.63 2.48 -13.38
N LYS A 46 -15.70 3.81 -13.48
CA LYS A 46 -16.95 4.57 -13.33
C LYS A 46 -18.01 4.08 -14.33
N GLU A 47 -17.65 3.82 -15.58
CA GLU A 47 -18.54 3.37 -16.64
C GLU A 47 -18.90 1.88 -16.57
N GLY A 48 -18.31 1.12 -15.65
CA GLY A 48 -18.68 -0.25 -15.37
C GLY A 48 -17.81 -1.29 -16.04
N ASN A 49 -16.56 -0.97 -16.35
CA ASN A 49 -15.57 -1.96 -16.71
C ASN A 49 -14.84 -2.46 -15.45
N ASP A 50 -14.45 -3.71 -15.45
CA ASP A 50 -13.51 -4.22 -14.46
C ASP A 50 -12.11 -3.67 -14.72
N ILE A 51 -11.28 -3.55 -13.68
CA ILE A 51 -9.93 -3.00 -13.78
C ILE A 51 -8.89 -4.00 -13.26
N LEU A 52 -7.83 -4.20 -14.03
CA LEU A 52 -6.59 -4.79 -13.55
C LEU A 52 -5.49 -3.71 -13.62
N GLY A 53 -5.18 -3.10 -12.47
CA GLY A 53 -4.26 -1.97 -12.38
C GLY A 53 -2.94 -2.35 -11.72
N GLN A 54 -1.84 -2.24 -12.46
CA GLN A 54 -0.49 -2.31 -11.90
C GLN A 54 0.08 -0.91 -11.80
N ALA A 55 0.36 -0.48 -10.58
CA ALA A 55 1.01 0.81 -10.32
C ALA A 55 1.71 0.79 -8.97
N ASN A 56 2.82 1.51 -8.88
CA ASN A 56 3.60 1.61 -7.66
C ASN A 56 2.82 2.26 -6.52
N SER A 57 3.27 2.04 -5.30
CA SER A 57 2.75 2.76 -4.15
C SER A 57 3.02 4.27 -4.30
N GLY A 58 2.06 5.10 -3.90
CA GLY A 58 2.18 6.57 -4.03
C GLY A 58 1.82 7.16 -5.40
N THR A 59 1.44 6.35 -6.39
CA THR A 59 1.07 6.81 -7.73
C THR A 59 -0.38 7.28 -7.87
N GLY A 60 -1.17 7.17 -6.79
CA GLY A 60 -2.57 7.60 -6.78
C GLY A 60 -3.62 6.50 -6.94
N LYS A 61 -3.26 5.20 -6.80
CA LYS A 61 -4.22 4.08 -6.83
C LYS A 61 -5.42 4.29 -5.92
N THR A 62 -5.17 4.70 -4.67
CA THR A 62 -6.22 4.91 -3.67
C THR A 62 -7.28 5.91 -4.14
N ALA A 63 -6.85 7.07 -4.63
CA ALA A 63 -7.80 8.06 -5.16
C ALA A 63 -8.51 7.53 -6.41
N THR A 64 -7.82 6.76 -7.27
CA THR A 64 -8.43 6.17 -8.47
C THR A 64 -9.67 5.37 -8.11
N PHE A 65 -9.55 4.37 -7.24
CA PHE A 65 -10.70 3.51 -6.92
C PHE A 65 -11.71 4.18 -5.99
N CYS A 66 -11.30 5.11 -5.10
CA CYS A 66 -12.24 5.88 -4.30
C CYS A 66 -13.13 6.78 -5.17
N ILE A 67 -12.54 7.58 -6.06
CA ILE A 67 -13.27 8.47 -6.96
C ILE A 67 -14.23 7.68 -7.85
N SER A 68 -13.72 6.67 -8.55
CA SER A 68 -14.50 5.91 -9.52
C SER A 68 -15.63 5.11 -8.87
N SER A 69 -15.40 4.49 -7.70
CA SER A 69 -16.43 3.75 -6.99
C SER A 69 -17.51 4.65 -6.37
N MET A 70 -17.14 5.85 -5.88
CA MET A 70 -18.11 6.82 -5.37
C MET A 70 -19.08 7.30 -6.44
N CYS A 71 -18.65 7.42 -7.70
CA CYS A 71 -19.53 7.74 -8.82
C CYS A 71 -20.62 6.68 -9.06
N ARG A 72 -20.42 5.45 -8.58
CA ARG A 72 -21.35 4.33 -8.78
C ARG A 72 -22.31 4.14 -7.61
N ILE A 73 -22.13 4.84 -6.49
CA ILE A 73 -22.98 4.76 -5.32
C ILE A 73 -24.35 5.38 -5.63
N ASP A 74 -25.40 4.64 -5.34
CA ASP A 74 -26.77 5.18 -5.29
C ASP A 74 -27.02 5.78 -3.90
N LEU A 75 -27.12 7.09 -3.84
CA LEU A 75 -27.28 7.83 -2.60
C LEU A 75 -28.61 7.60 -1.90
N THR A 76 -29.61 7.03 -2.59
CA THR A 76 -30.92 6.70 -2.03
C THR A 76 -30.87 5.41 -1.21
N ILE A 77 -29.92 4.52 -1.49
CA ILE A 77 -29.76 3.21 -0.86
C ILE A 77 -28.75 3.32 0.28
N LYS A 78 -29.22 3.25 1.54
CA LYS A 78 -28.38 3.25 2.74
C LYS A 78 -27.93 1.82 3.12
N LYS A 79 -27.31 1.13 2.18
CA LYS A 79 -26.75 -0.22 2.33
C LYS A 79 -25.35 -0.27 1.73
N PRO A 80 -24.50 -1.23 2.11
CA PRO A 80 -23.16 -1.38 1.53
C PRO A 80 -23.23 -1.60 0.01
N GLN A 81 -22.52 -0.75 -0.74
CA GLN A 81 -22.47 -0.77 -2.19
C GLN A 81 -21.04 -0.84 -2.72
N VAL A 82 -20.08 -0.43 -1.91
CA VAL A 82 -18.65 -0.48 -2.24
C VAL A 82 -17.92 -1.20 -1.13
N MET A 83 -17.15 -2.21 -1.48
CA MET A 83 -16.26 -2.94 -0.58
C MET A 83 -14.83 -2.81 -1.07
N ILE A 84 -13.93 -2.38 -0.19
CA ILE A 84 -12.50 -2.26 -0.44
C ILE A 84 -11.78 -3.18 0.54
N LEU A 85 -11.13 -4.22 0.03
CA LEU A 85 -10.34 -5.16 0.79
C LEU A 85 -8.87 -4.78 0.73
N VAL A 86 -8.21 -4.79 1.89
CA VAL A 86 -6.80 -4.46 2.05
C VAL A 86 -6.13 -5.35 3.10
N PRO A 87 -4.82 -5.63 3.00
CA PRO A 87 -4.17 -6.59 3.87
C PRO A 87 -3.93 -6.11 5.30
N THR A 88 -3.85 -4.79 5.54
CA THR A 88 -3.47 -4.24 6.85
C THR A 88 -4.47 -3.21 7.38
N GLN A 89 -4.54 -3.09 8.71
CA GLN A 89 -5.41 -2.11 9.38
C GLN A 89 -4.99 -0.67 9.09
N GLU A 90 -3.68 -0.46 9.00
CA GLU A 90 -3.09 0.84 8.72
C GLU A 90 -3.49 1.34 7.34
N LEU A 91 -3.43 0.46 6.33
CA LEU A 91 -3.87 0.77 4.97
C LEU A 91 -5.38 0.99 4.91
N ALA A 92 -6.18 0.16 5.61
CA ALA A 92 -7.62 0.36 5.69
C ALA A 92 -7.99 1.74 6.26
N LYS A 93 -7.35 2.14 7.36
CA LYS A 93 -7.56 3.46 7.97
C LYS A 93 -7.16 4.59 7.01
N GLN A 94 -6.04 4.45 6.33
CA GLN A 94 -5.58 5.44 5.35
C GLN A 94 -6.56 5.60 4.19
N ILE A 95 -7.02 4.49 3.60
CA ILE A 95 -8.00 4.53 2.51
C ILE A 95 -9.33 5.11 2.97
N TYR A 96 -9.77 4.75 4.17
CA TYR A 96 -10.97 5.32 4.79
C TYR A 96 -10.87 6.84 4.91
N GLU A 97 -9.74 7.38 5.39
CA GLU A 97 -9.54 8.83 5.50
C GLU A 97 -9.51 9.51 4.11
N VAL A 98 -8.86 8.89 3.13
CA VAL A 98 -8.87 9.40 1.74
C VAL A 98 -10.29 9.42 1.19
N ALA A 99 -11.03 8.32 1.34
CA ALA A 99 -12.42 8.23 0.87
C ALA A 99 -13.32 9.28 1.54
N LYS A 100 -13.21 9.44 2.86
CA LYS A 100 -13.97 10.42 3.64
C LYS A 100 -13.67 11.85 3.20
N ASN A 101 -12.41 12.18 2.99
CA ASN A 101 -12.01 13.53 2.62
C ASN A 101 -12.37 13.88 1.18
N ILE A 102 -12.17 12.97 0.22
CA ILE A 102 -12.60 13.16 -1.17
C ILE A 102 -14.14 13.24 -1.25
N GLY A 103 -14.84 12.41 -0.48
CA GLY A 103 -16.30 12.35 -0.43
C GLY A 103 -16.95 13.40 0.47
N VAL A 104 -16.22 14.38 1.01
CA VAL A 104 -16.72 15.33 2.03
C VAL A 104 -17.97 16.10 1.63
N TYR A 105 -18.18 16.34 0.35
CA TYR A 105 -19.37 17.02 -0.18
C TYR A 105 -20.43 16.04 -0.71
N LEU A 106 -20.24 14.74 -0.53
CA LEU A 106 -21.21 13.69 -0.86
C LEU A 106 -21.86 13.15 0.42
N PRO A 107 -23.18 12.87 0.42
CA PRO A 107 -23.85 12.24 1.55
C PRO A 107 -23.57 10.72 1.60
N VAL A 108 -22.30 10.34 1.55
CA VAL A 108 -21.82 8.95 1.59
C VAL A 108 -21.25 8.65 2.97
N SER A 109 -21.80 7.63 3.62
CA SER A 109 -21.28 7.10 4.87
C SER A 109 -20.24 6.01 4.61
N CYS A 110 -19.07 6.15 5.25
CA CYS A 110 -17.96 5.22 5.12
C CYS A 110 -17.71 4.48 6.45
N LEU A 111 -17.29 3.23 6.38
CA LEU A 111 -16.88 2.42 7.53
C LEU A 111 -15.47 1.86 7.31
N CYS A 112 -14.64 1.89 8.36
CA CYS A 112 -13.35 1.20 8.43
C CYS A 112 -13.47 -0.04 9.32
N ALA A 113 -13.67 -1.21 8.73
CA ALA A 113 -13.90 -2.49 9.41
C ALA A 113 -12.60 -3.31 9.51
N THR A 114 -11.92 -3.23 10.65
CA THR A 114 -10.64 -3.92 10.86
C THR A 114 -10.60 -4.69 12.18
N GLY A 115 -9.75 -5.71 12.26
CA GLY A 115 -9.48 -6.42 13.50
C GLY A 115 -8.99 -5.46 14.62
N GLY A 116 -9.16 -5.85 15.89
CA GLY A 116 -8.72 -5.02 17.02
C GLY A 116 -9.57 -3.77 17.31
N MET A 117 -10.63 -3.53 16.53
CA MET A 117 -11.69 -2.56 16.79
C MET A 117 -12.93 -3.28 17.32
N SER A 118 -13.82 -2.53 17.99
CA SER A 118 -15.09 -3.09 18.50
C SER A 118 -15.96 -3.55 17.31
N ILE A 119 -16.33 -4.83 17.31
CA ILE A 119 -17.26 -5.34 16.29
C ILE A 119 -18.66 -4.77 16.48
N ARG A 120 -19.04 -4.40 17.72
CA ARG A 120 -20.34 -3.79 18.01
C ARG A 120 -20.48 -2.44 17.33
N ASP A 121 -19.39 -1.67 17.27
CA ASP A 121 -19.38 -0.36 16.60
C ASP A 121 -19.54 -0.52 15.09
N ASP A 122 -18.89 -1.55 14.49
CA ASP A 122 -19.07 -1.87 13.08
C ASP A 122 -20.52 -2.27 12.78
N ILE A 123 -21.12 -3.13 13.60
CA ILE A 123 -22.52 -3.56 13.47
C ILE A 123 -23.45 -2.34 13.56
N HIS A 124 -23.24 -1.48 14.56
CA HIS A 124 -24.03 -0.28 14.74
C HIS A 124 -23.94 0.66 13.52
N ALA A 125 -22.71 0.90 13.03
CA ALA A 125 -22.50 1.74 11.84
C ALA A 125 -23.21 1.19 10.61
N ILE A 126 -23.14 -0.13 10.36
CA ILE A 126 -23.82 -0.77 9.22
C ILE A 126 -25.34 -0.65 9.35
N GLN A 127 -25.88 -0.77 10.55
CA GLN A 127 -27.33 -0.60 10.82
C GLN A 127 -27.81 0.84 10.62
N GLN A 128 -26.95 1.83 10.91
CA GLN A 128 -27.25 3.25 10.64
C GLN A 128 -27.22 3.61 9.15
N GLY A 129 -26.64 2.77 8.33
CA GLY A 129 -26.55 2.92 6.87
C GLY A 129 -25.17 3.38 6.42
N VAL A 130 -24.42 2.46 5.83
CA VAL A 130 -23.08 2.68 5.26
C VAL A 130 -23.10 2.24 3.81
N GLN A 131 -22.55 3.08 2.93
CA GLN A 131 -22.46 2.75 1.51
C GLN A 131 -21.07 2.26 1.10
N LEU A 132 -20.01 2.71 1.75
CA LEU A 132 -18.62 2.33 1.44
C LEU A 132 -17.98 1.69 2.67
N VAL A 133 -17.48 0.46 2.49
CA VAL A 133 -16.79 -0.29 3.55
C VAL A 133 -15.36 -0.56 3.11
N VAL A 134 -14.40 -0.13 3.92
CA VAL A 134 -12.97 -0.47 3.78
C VAL A 134 -12.61 -1.42 4.91
N GLY A 135 -11.97 -2.55 4.60
CA GLY A 135 -11.62 -3.45 5.68
C GLY A 135 -10.57 -4.50 5.35
N THR A 136 -10.16 -5.20 6.40
CA THR A 136 -9.25 -6.35 6.28
C THR A 136 -10.05 -7.64 6.11
N PRO A 137 -9.54 -8.63 5.33
CA PRO A 137 -10.28 -9.84 5.00
C PRO A 137 -10.92 -10.55 6.19
N GLY A 138 -10.19 -10.72 7.29
CA GLY A 138 -10.69 -11.43 8.47
C GLY A 138 -11.90 -10.75 9.12
N ARG A 139 -11.93 -9.41 9.24
CA ARG A 139 -13.07 -8.69 9.82
C ARG A 139 -14.25 -8.64 8.84
N ILE A 140 -13.99 -8.42 7.56
CA ILE A 140 -15.02 -8.42 6.54
C ILE A 140 -15.70 -9.79 6.47
N TYR A 141 -14.93 -10.88 6.45
CA TYR A 141 -15.46 -12.24 6.48
C TYR A 141 -16.32 -12.51 7.73
N ASP A 142 -15.87 -12.09 8.93
CA ASP A 142 -16.64 -12.25 10.17
C ASP A 142 -17.99 -11.52 10.10
N LEU A 143 -18.03 -10.27 9.60
CA LEU A 143 -19.27 -9.51 9.42
C LEU A 143 -20.21 -10.13 8.37
N MET A 144 -19.66 -10.66 7.28
CA MET A 144 -20.44 -11.33 6.25
C MET A 144 -20.99 -12.69 6.74
N ASN A 145 -20.16 -13.48 7.41
CA ASN A 145 -20.56 -14.77 7.96
C ASN A 145 -21.66 -14.66 9.05
N ARG A 146 -21.73 -13.51 9.73
CA ARG A 146 -22.80 -13.18 10.67
C ARG A 146 -24.03 -12.56 10.00
N ASN A 147 -24.08 -12.47 8.67
CA ASN A 147 -25.12 -11.79 7.91
C ASN A 147 -25.36 -10.31 8.31
N ILE A 148 -24.34 -9.63 8.84
CA ILE A 148 -24.38 -8.20 9.15
C ILE A 148 -24.02 -7.37 7.92
N LEU A 149 -22.97 -7.78 7.21
CA LEU A 149 -22.55 -7.18 5.94
C LEU A 149 -23.03 -8.06 4.80
N THR A 150 -24.01 -7.59 4.04
CA THR A 150 -24.58 -8.33 2.89
C THR A 150 -24.06 -7.79 1.56
N THR A 151 -24.07 -8.62 0.53
CA THR A 151 -23.57 -8.28 -0.81
C THR A 151 -24.67 -7.87 -1.79
N GLU A 152 -25.94 -7.95 -1.42
CA GLU A 152 -27.10 -7.77 -2.31
C GLU A 152 -27.09 -6.46 -3.12
N ASN A 153 -26.60 -5.37 -2.51
CA ASN A 153 -26.54 -4.05 -3.14
C ASN A 153 -25.14 -3.69 -3.62
N MET A 154 -24.21 -4.66 -3.63
CA MET A 154 -22.81 -4.39 -3.95
C MET A 154 -22.64 -4.03 -5.42
N LYS A 155 -22.05 -2.86 -5.69
CA LYS A 155 -21.76 -2.33 -7.02
C LYS A 155 -20.27 -2.40 -7.37
N CYS A 156 -19.41 -2.32 -6.35
CA CYS A 156 -17.97 -2.36 -6.54
C CYS A 156 -17.30 -3.23 -5.47
N LEU A 157 -16.40 -4.10 -5.91
CA LEU A 157 -15.44 -4.83 -5.08
C LEU A 157 -14.03 -4.44 -5.51
N ILE A 158 -13.25 -3.90 -4.60
CA ILE A 158 -11.87 -3.48 -4.85
C ILE A 158 -10.92 -4.30 -3.99
N LEU A 159 -9.87 -4.85 -4.59
CA LEU A 159 -8.77 -5.49 -3.92
C LEU A 159 -7.51 -4.63 -4.13
N ASP A 160 -7.01 -3.98 -3.08
CA ASP A 160 -5.74 -3.23 -3.15
C ASP A 160 -4.62 -4.01 -2.46
N GLU A 161 -3.41 -3.89 -2.95
CA GLU A 161 -2.25 -4.73 -2.60
C GLU A 161 -2.59 -6.23 -2.78
N ALA A 162 -3.13 -6.56 -3.95
CA ALA A 162 -3.65 -7.89 -4.24
C ALA A 162 -2.59 -8.99 -4.15
N ASP A 163 -1.33 -8.69 -4.48
CA ASP A 163 -0.21 -9.61 -4.31
C ASP A 163 -0.06 -10.06 -2.85
N GLN A 164 -0.21 -9.17 -1.89
CA GLN A 164 -0.16 -9.51 -0.48
C GLN A 164 -1.43 -10.23 0.00
N MET A 165 -2.60 -9.86 -0.53
CA MET A 165 -3.85 -10.52 -0.14
C MET A 165 -4.00 -11.93 -0.68
N LEU A 166 -3.27 -12.26 -1.74
CA LEU A 166 -3.24 -13.58 -2.34
C LEU A 166 -2.05 -14.45 -1.87
N GLU A 167 -1.25 -13.96 -0.93
CA GLU A 167 -0.31 -14.77 -0.17
C GLU A 167 -1.06 -15.70 0.81
N ASP A 168 -0.47 -16.84 1.16
CA ASP A 168 -1.07 -17.91 1.99
C ASP A 168 -1.81 -17.42 3.23
N ARG A 169 -1.33 -16.34 3.84
CA ARG A 169 -1.88 -15.77 5.08
C ARG A 169 -3.33 -15.28 4.93
N PHE A 170 -3.66 -14.63 3.82
CA PHE A 170 -4.97 -14.02 3.60
C PHE A 170 -5.78 -14.74 2.53
N TYR A 171 -5.13 -15.57 1.70
CA TYR A 171 -5.74 -16.23 0.56
C TYR A 171 -7.06 -16.92 0.91
N LYS A 172 -7.05 -17.74 1.98
CA LYS A 172 -8.26 -18.46 2.41
C LYS A 172 -9.42 -17.52 2.75
N GLN A 173 -9.13 -16.44 3.48
CA GLN A 173 -10.16 -15.48 3.89
C GLN A 173 -10.73 -14.71 2.70
N VAL A 174 -9.87 -14.30 1.76
CA VAL A 174 -10.28 -13.64 0.53
C VAL A 174 -11.15 -14.56 -0.31
N MET A 175 -10.73 -15.83 -0.49
CA MET A 175 -11.52 -16.81 -1.24
C MET A 175 -12.88 -17.07 -0.59
N CYS A 176 -12.96 -17.22 0.73
CA CYS A 176 -14.25 -17.36 1.43
C CYS A 176 -15.17 -16.14 1.22
N ILE A 177 -14.63 -14.90 1.19
CA ILE A 177 -15.42 -13.70 0.89
C ILE A 177 -15.98 -13.77 -0.53
N LEU A 178 -15.16 -14.20 -1.49
CA LEU A 178 -15.55 -14.30 -2.90
C LEU A 178 -16.59 -15.41 -3.12
N GLU A 179 -16.49 -16.52 -2.38
CA GLU A 179 -17.44 -17.66 -2.44
C GLU A 179 -18.82 -17.33 -1.89
N ILE A 180 -18.96 -16.35 -0.97
CA ILE A 180 -20.28 -15.87 -0.52
C ILE A 180 -21.10 -15.33 -1.71
N GLY A 181 -20.40 -14.81 -2.73
CA GLY A 181 -20.97 -14.35 -3.97
C GLY A 181 -21.36 -12.86 -3.95
N PHE A 182 -21.33 -12.29 -5.13
CA PHE A 182 -21.68 -10.90 -5.42
C PHE A 182 -22.65 -10.85 -6.59
N PRO A 183 -23.51 -9.82 -6.70
CA PRO A 183 -24.33 -9.63 -7.88
C PRO A 183 -23.49 -9.62 -9.17
N ASN A 184 -23.99 -10.18 -10.25
CA ASN A 184 -23.29 -10.18 -11.56
C ASN A 184 -23.01 -8.77 -12.10
N THR A 185 -23.72 -7.78 -11.56
CA THR A 185 -23.54 -6.35 -11.89
C THR A 185 -22.41 -5.70 -11.11
N THR A 186 -21.86 -6.38 -10.09
CA THR A 186 -20.73 -5.88 -9.31
C THR A 186 -19.50 -5.79 -10.19
N ARG A 187 -18.84 -4.64 -10.18
CA ARG A 187 -17.57 -4.44 -10.89
C ARG A 187 -16.41 -4.65 -9.96
N VAL A 188 -15.41 -5.32 -10.47
CA VAL A 188 -14.25 -5.69 -9.68
C VAL A 188 -13.02 -4.91 -10.16
N ALA A 189 -12.30 -4.32 -9.22
CA ALA A 189 -11.00 -3.70 -9.49
C ALA A 189 -9.92 -4.35 -8.63
N LEU A 190 -8.85 -4.77 -9.28
CA LEU A 190 -7.71 -5.38 -8.64
C LEU A 190 -6.50 -4.47 -8.87
N PHE A 191 -5.91 -3.97 -7.78
CA PHE A 191 -4.73 -3.13 -7.80
C PHE A 191 -3.57 -3.81 -7.08
N SER A 192 -2.39 -3.74 -7.69
CA SER A 192 -1.14 -4.23 -7.09
C SER A 192 0.06 -3.47 -7.63
N ALA A 193 1.15 -3.44 -6.89
CA ALA A 193 2.43 -2.97 -7.42
C ALA A 193 3.12 -4.06 -8.25
N THR A 194 2.90 -5.32 -7.90
CA THR A 194 3.49 -6.48 -8.58
C THR A 194 2.39 -7.41 -9.10
N MET A 195 2.68 -8.17 -10.16
CA MET A 195 1.74 -9.10 -10.80
C MET A 195 2.32 -10.52 -10.86
N PRO A 196 2.53 -11.18 -9.72
CA PRO A 196 2.94 -12.58 -9.71
C PRO A 196 1.85 -13.46 -10.34
N LYS A 197 2.18 -14.70 -10.63
CA LYS A 197 1.27 -15.65 -11.33
C LYS A 197 -0.03 -15.84 -10.59
N GLU A 198 0.01 -15.91 -9.30
CA GLU A 198 -1.13 -16.09 -8.40
C GLU A 198 -2.14 -14.94 -8.54
N VAL A 199 -1.66 -13.71 -8.62
CA VAL A 199 -2.49 -12.52 -8.86
C VAL A 199 -3.16 -12.59 -10.23
N ILE A 200 -2.40 -12.95 -11.27
CA ILE A 200 -2.93 -13.07 -12.64
C ILE A 200 -3.98 -14.18 -12.74
N GLU A 201 -3.76 -15.33 -12.08
CA GLU A 201 -4.71 -16.43 -12.06
C GLU A 201 -6.03 -16.04 -11.40
N VAL A 202 -5.97 -15.37 -10.24
CA VAL A 202 -7.17 -14.89 -9.55
C VAL A 202 -7.85 -13.78 -10.35
N ALA A 203 -7.08 -12.86 -10.91
CA ALA A 203 -7.62 -11.81 -11.79
C ALA A 203 -8.40 -12.39 -12.99
N ASN A 204 -7.85 -13.41 -13.63
CA ASN A 204 -8.51 -14.07 -14.78
C ASN A 204 -9.80 -14.82 -14.38
N LYS A 205 -9.95 -15.22 -13.11
CA LYS A 205 -11.18 -15.86 -12.60
C LYS A 205 -12.24 -14.86 -12.19
N LEU A 206 -11.83 -13.70 -11.64
CA LEU A 206 -12.72 -12.72 -11.05
C LEU A 206 -13.16 -11.63 -12.01
N LEU A 207 -12.28 -11.20 -12.91
CA LEU A 207 -12.51 -10.03 -13.75
C LEU A 207 -13.14 -10.44 -15.09
N GLN A 208 -14.14 -9.65 -15.51
CA GLN A 208 -14.84 -9.83 -16.79
C GLN A 208 -14.37 -8.78 -17.79
N ASN A 209 -13.59 -9.20 -18.79
CA ASN A 209 -13.01 -8.30 -19.80
C ASN A 209 -12.42 -7.01 -19.22
N PRO A 210 -11.46 -7.11 -18.29
CA PRO A 210 -10.97 -5.94 -17.58
C PRO A 210 -10.16 -5.01 -18.48
N VAL A 211 -10.27 -3.72 -18.23
CA VAL A 211 -9.28 -2.74 -18.72
C VAL A 211 -7.98 -3.00 -17.97
N ARG A 212 -6.93 -3.36 -18.72
CA ARG A 212 -5.62 -3.74 -18.17
C ARG A 212 -4.67 -2.56 -18.25
N ILE A 213 -4.29 -2.03 -17.11
CA ILE A 213 -3.31 -0.95 -16.98
C ILE A 213 -2.08 -1.56 -16.33
N LEU A 214 -1.25 -2.20 -17.15
CA LEU A 214 -0.07 -2.92 -16.70
C LEU A 214 1.20 -2.12 -17.03
N ILE A 215 1.97 -1.81 -16.01
CA ILE A 215 3.30 -1.22 -16.17
C ILE A 215 4.29 -2.39 -16.22
N PRO A 216 5.07 -2.56 -17.29
CA PRO A 216 6.10 -3.61 -17.35
C PRO A 216 7.08 -3.50 -16.18
N PRO A 217 7.60 -4.63 -15.65
CA PRO A 217 8.56 -4.61 -14.55
C PRO A 217 9.78 -3.73 -14.82
N GLU A 218 10.26 -3.73 -16.05
CA GLU A 218 11.40 -2.89 -16.48
C GLU A 218 11.08 -1.38 -16.44
N LYS A 219 9.80 -1.01 -16.42
CA LYS A 219 9.30 0.37 -16.32
C LYS A 219 8.68 0.68 -14.96
N VAL A 220 8.81 -0.23 -13.99
CA VAL A 220 8.55 0.07 -12.59
C VAL A 220 9.67 0.99 -12.11
N THR A 221 9.62 2.23 -12.58
CA THR A 221 10.65 3.22 -12.32
C THR A 221 10.65 3.54 -10.83
N LEU A 222 11.75 3.17 -10.22
CA LEU A 222 12.18 3.73 -8.94
C LEU A 222 12.86 5.09 -9.19
N GLU A 223 12.36 5.80 -10.23
CA GLU A 223 12.86 7.12 -10.58
C GLU A 223 12.78 8.02 -9.34
N GLY A 224 13.93 8.56 -8.97
CA GLY A 224 14.06 9.37 -7.77
C GLY A 224 14.49 8.61 -6.52
N ILE A 225 14.66 7.28 -6.53
CA ILE A 225 15.23 6.52 -5.42
C ILE A 225 16.63 6.03 -5.79
N LYS A 226 17.64 6.64 -5.21
CA LYS A 226 19.01 6.13 -5.31
C LYS A 226 19.16 4.87 -4.45
N GLN A 227 19.79 3.85 -5.01
CA GLN A 227 19.95 2.55 -4.36
C GLN A 227 21.41 2.24 -4.17
N TYR A 228 21.82 2.14 -2.90
CA TYR A 228 23.18 1.83 -2.51
C TYR A 228 23.28 0.47 -1.84
N MET A 229 24.46 -0.12 -1.88
CA MET A 229 24.80 -1.33 -1.13
C MET A 229 26.11 -1.18 -0.38
N VAL A 230 26.24 -1.92 0.72
CA VAL A 230 27.47 -2.18 1.44
C VAL A 230 27.65 -3.70 1.49
N GLN A 231 28.69 -4.22 0.87
CA GLN A 231 29.01 -5.64 0.89
C GLN A 231 29.92 -5.96 2.08
N LEU A 232 29.51 -6.91 2.91
CA LEU A 232 30.23 -7.34 4.10
C LEU A 232 30.56 -8.83 4.00
N ASP A 233 31.71 -9.24 4.53
CA ASP A 233 32.10 -10.65 4.59
C ASP A 233 31.41 -11.40 5.74
N LYS A 234 31.04 -10.68 6.83
CA LYS A 234 30.44 -11.25 8.03
C LYS A 234 29.21 -10.50 8.48
N GLU A 235 28.19 -11.26 8.89
CA GLU A 235 26.92 -10.70 9.36
C GLU A 235 27.09 -9.87 10.65
N GLU A 236 28.06 -10.21 11.47
CA GLU A 236 28.35 -9.50 12.74
C GLU A 236 28.66 -8.01 12.53
N TRP A 237 29.22 -7.66 11.37
CA TRP A 237 29.58 -6.27 11.03
C TRP A 237 28.40 -5.40 10.59
N LYS A 238 27.26 -6.02 10.26
CA LYS A 238 26.05 -5.26 9.86
C LYS A 238 25.64 -4.21 10.88
N TYR A 239 25.78 -4.53 12.17
CA TYR A 239 25.43 -3.60 13.25
C TYR A 239 26.34 -2.39 13.30
N GLU A 240 27.65 -2.58 13.21
CA GLU A 240 28.65 -1.51 13.24
C GLU A 240 28.46 -0.56 12.06
N VAL A 241 28.29 -1.12 10.86
CA VAL A 241 28.02 -0.34 9.63
C VAL A 241 26.71 0.45 9.76
N LEU A 242 25.64 -0.14 10.33
CA LEU A 242 24.41 0.59 10.57
C LEU A 242 24.61 1.77 11.54
N CYS A 243 25.38 1.58 12.61
CA CYS A 243 25.71 2.66 13.55
C CYS A 243 26.51 3.78 12.86
N ASP A 244 27.44 3.46 11.98
CA ASP A 244 28.22 4.43 11.23
C ASP A 244 27.36 5.21 10.23
N ILE A 245 26.46 4.54 9.51
CA ILE A 245 25.44 5.18 8.66
C ILE A 245 24.59 6.15 9.48
N TYR A 246 24.13 5.72 10.66
CA TYR A 246 23.27 6.51 11.53
C TYR A 246 23.98 7.79 12.04
N LYS A 247 25.28 7.72 12.34
CA LYS A 247 26.07 8.86 12.81
C LYS A 247 26.38 9.89 11.73
N GLN A 248 26.59 9.41 10.49
CA GLN A 248 27.05 10.25 9.39
C GLN A 248 25.92 10.91 8.59
N LEU A 249 24.73 10.29 8.55
CA LEU A 249 23.60 10.83 7.81
C LEU A 249 22.74 11.73 8.68
N ASN A 250 22.41 12.91 8.16
CA ASN A 250 21.40 13.77 8.76
C ASN A 250 19.99 13.27 8.35
N ILE A 251 19.49 12.29 9.10
CA ILE A 251 18.26 11.57 8.79
C ILE A 251 17.06 12.39 9.24
N ASN A 252 16.18 12.77 8.30
CA ASN A 252 14.87 13.34 8.61
C ASN A 252 13.96 12.26 9.19
N GLN A 253 13.62 11.27 8.38
CA GLN A 253 12.95 10.05 8.82
C GLN A 253 13.49 8.85 8.04
N ALA A 254 13.71 7.72 8.73
CA ALA A 254 14.18 6.48 8.13
C ALA A 254 13.35 5.27 8.57
N LEU A 255 13.25 4.31 7.65
CA LEU A 255 12.73 2.97 7.92
C LEU A 255 13.88 1.96 7.81
N ILE A 256 14.03 1.10 8.82
CA ILE A 256 14.99 -0.01 8.83
C ILE A 256 14.22 -1.32 8.78
N TYR A 257 14.50 -2.15 7.78
CA TYR A 257 13.80 -3.42 7.59
C TYR A 257 14.64 -4.62 8.02
N CYS A 258 14.01 -5.48 8.82
CA CYS A 258 14.47 -6.82 9.16
C CYS A 258 13.45 -7.86 8.70
N ASN A 259 13.89 -9.09 8.44
CA ASN A 259 13.01 -10.15 7.94
C ASN A 259 12.15 -10.80 9.02
N THR A 260 12.60 -10.77 10.28
CA THR A 260 11.89 -11.42 11.39
C THR A 260 11.63 -10.48 12.55
N ARG A 261 10.57 -10.77 13.31
CA ARG A 261 10.28 -10.07 14.56
C ARG A 261 11.46 -10.10 15.52
N LYS A 262 12.02 -11.29 15.77
CA LYS A 262 13.15 -11.46 16.70
C LYS A 262 14.34 -10.59 16.31
N ARG A 263 14.61 -10.49 15.01
CA ARG A 263 15.70 -9.66 14.50
C ARG A 263 15.42 -8.17 14.69
N SER A 264 14.19 -7.74 14.44
CA SER A 264 13.80 -6.33 14.62
C SER A 264 13.80 -5.90 16.08
N GLU A 265 13.31 -6.75 17.00
CA GLU A 265 13.36 -6.50 18.45
C GLU A 265 14.81 -6.44 18.94
N TRP A 266 15.65 -7.44 18.59
CA TRP A 266 17.06 -7.47 18.95
C TRP A 266 17.81 -6.21 18.48
N LEU A 267 17.57 -5.78 17.23
CA LEU A 267 18.22 -4.60 16.66
C LEU A 267 17.76 -3.33 17.38
N ALA A 268 16.48 -3.23 17.69
CA ALA A 268 15.93 -2.09 18.41
C ALA A 268 16.47 -1.99 19.84
N ASP A 269 16.53 -3.09 20.57
CA ASP A 269 17.05 -3.13 21.93
C ASP A 269 18.53 -2.73 21.97
N LYS A 270 19.32 -3.27 21.04
CA LYS A 270 20.75 -2.97 20.96
C LYS A 270 21.02 -1.51 20.64
N LEU A 271 20.35 -0.95 19.64
CA LEU A 271 20.48 0.47 19.28
C LEU A 271 19.97 1.39 20.40
N SER A 272 18.87 1.04 21.07
CA SER A 272 18.35 1.82 22.20
C SER A 272 19.34 1.82 23.39
N THR A 273 19.98 0.69 23.66
CA THR A 273 21.02 0.58 24.70
C THR A 273 22.23 1.47 24.38
N ASP A 274 22.58 1.58 23.10
CA ASP A 274 23.66 2.46 22.63
C ASP A 274 23.23 3.93 22.50
N GLY A 275 22.00 4.26 22.91
CA GLY A 275 21.49 5.64 23.02
C GLY A 275 20.85 6.20 21.74
N TYR A 276 20.56 5.38 20.73
CA TYR A 276 19.89 5.83 19.51
C TYR A 276 18.37 5.93 19.69
N PRO A 277 17.75 7.09 19.43
CA PRO A 277 16.30 7.26 19.56
C PRO A 277 15.57 6.61 18.37
N LEU A 278 14.84 5.55 18.64
CA LEU A 278 14.09 4.81 17.63
C LEU A 278 12.89 4.07 18.22
N MET A 279 12.05 3.52 17.35
CA MET A 279 10.96 2.60 17.69
C MET A 279 11.02 1.34 16.84
N CYS A 280 10.44 0.26 17.35
CA CYS A 280 10.22 -0.97 16.62
C CYS A 280 8.73 -1.23 16.43
N ILE A 281 8.32 -1.72 15.25
CA ILE A 281 6.95 -2.17 14.97
C ILE A 281 6.98 -3.51 14.24
N HIS A 282 6.13 -4.44 14.70
CA HIS A 282 5.93 -5.75 14.06
C HIS A 282 4.50 -6.28 14.28
N GLY A 283 4.13 -7.34 13.53
CA GLY A 283 2.75 -7.83 13.46
C GLY A 283 2.16 -8.42 14.73
N GLU A 284 3.00 -8.86 15.66
CA GLU A 284 2.55 -9.50 16.91
C GLU A 284 2.35 -8.49 18.07
N MET A 285 2.60 -7.21 17.83
CA MET A 285 2.33 -6.16 18.81
C MET A 285 0.83 -5.95 18.98
N GLU A 286 0.43 -5.55 20.20
CA GLU A 286 -0.92 -5.09 20.46
C GLU A 286 -1.31 -3.93 19.54
N ASN A 287 -2.52 -4.00 18.98
CA ASN A 287 -2.99 -3.03 17.99
C ASN A 287 -2.99 -1.58 18.51
N SER A 288 -3.25 -1.39 19.81
CA SER A 288 -3.22 -0.09 20.47
C SER A 288 -1.82 0.50 20.47
N GLU A 289 -0.83 -0.30 20.86
CA GLU A 289 0.58 0.10 20.91
C GLU A 289 1.13 0.36 19.50
N ARG A 290 0.79 -0.51 18.56
CA ARG A 290 1.17 -0.35 17.15
C ARG A 290 0.65 0.95 16.56
N ARG A 291 -0.61 1.31 16.84
CA ARG A 291 -1.19 2.60 16.41
C ARG A 291 -0.46 3.79 17.02
N LYS A 292 -0.20 3.74 18.33
CA LYS A 292 0.51 4.80 19.05
C LYS A 292 1.89 5.04 18.44
N ARG A 293 2.69 3.98 18.26
CA ARG A 293 4.03 4.08 17.65
C ARG A 293 3.98 4.62 16.23
N MET A 294 2.99 4.21 15.46
CA MET A 294 2.80 4.72 14.11
C MET A 294 2.44 6.21 14.06
N GLU A 295 1.62 6.69 15.00
CA GLU A 295 1.27 8.10 15.14
C GLU A 295 2.49 8.94 15.58
N GLU A 296 3.31 8.44 16.49
CA GLU A 296 4.56 9.10 16.92
C GLU A 296 5.57 9.20 15.77
N PHE A 297 5.69 8.15 14.94
CA PHE A 297 6.53 8.18 13.74
C PHE A 297 5.98 9.16 12.69
N ARG A 298 4.70 9.12 12.36
CA ARG A 298 4.08 10.05 11.41
C ARG A 298 4.18 11.52 11.83
N SER A 299 4.09 11.80 13.12
CA SER A 299 4.23 13.17 13.65
C SER A 299 5.68 13.66 13.70
N GLY A 300 6.66 12.81 13.36
CA GLY A 300 8.09 13.15 13.41
C GLY A 300 8.69 13.18 14.82
N ARG A 301 7.94 12.79 15.86
CA ARG A 301 8.48 12.67 17.24
C ARG A 301 9.58 11.63 17.32
N VAL A 302 9.44 10.56 16.56
CA VAL A 302 10.48 9.55 16.37
C VAL A 302 10.88 9.54 14.89
N ARG A 303 12.17 9.58 14.64
CA ARG A 303 12.72 9.72 13.30
C ARG A 303 13.10 8.38 12.66
N VAL A 304 13.36 7.36 13.45
CA VAL A 304 13.79 6.05 12.96
C VAL A 304 12.84 4.97 13.45
N LEU A 305 12.34 4.18 12.50
CA LEU A 305 11.43 3.07 12.77
C LEU A 305 12.02 1.78 12.22
N ILE A 306 12.20 0.79 13.10
CA ILE A 306 12.58 -0.57 12.70
C ILE A 306 11.30 -1.37 12.48
N SER A 307 11.21 -2.10 11.37
CA SER A 307 10.04 -2.91 11.07
C SER A 307 10.37 -4.18 10.30
N THR A 308 9.44 -5.11 10.34
CA THR A 308 9.34 -6.21 9.38
C THR A 308 8.56 -5.75 8.14
N ASP A 309 8.36 -6.66 7.18
CA ASP A 309 7.56 -6.39 5.97
C ASP A 309 6.10 -6.00 6.25
N LEU A 310 5.66 -6.03 7.52
CA LEU A 310 4.36 -5.48 7.92
C LEU A 310 4.15 -4.04 7.42
N LEU A 311 5.20 -3.21 7.50
CA LEU A 311 5.17 -1.82 7.06
C LEU A 311 5.74 -1.60 5.64
N ALA A 312 6.13 -2.68 4.96
CA ALA A 312 6.67 -2.56 3.61
C ALA A 312 5.60 -2.15 2.59
N ARG A 313 4.32 -2.42 2.86
CA ARG A 313 3.21 -2.18 1.93
C ARG A 313 2.16 -1.26 2.53
N GLY A 314 1.54 -0.45 1.68
CA GLY A 314 0.33 0.30 1.97
C GLY A 314 0.43 1.48 2.94
N ILE A 315 1.52 1.67 3.66
CA ILE A 315 1.64 2.78 4.61
C ILE A 315 2.17 4.02 3.91
N ASP A 316 1.41 5.10 3.99
CA ASP A 316 1.87 6.41 3.59
C ASP A 316 2.53 7.12 4.77
N VAL A 317 3.83 7.34 4.65
CA VAL A 317 4.61 8.20 5.54
C VAL A 317 5.30 9.23 4.67
N GLN A 318 4.82 10.46 4.73
CA GLN A 318 5.16 11.54 3.79
C GLN A 318 6.63 12.01 3.84
N HIS A 319 7.37 11.67 4.91
CA HIS A 319 8.68 12.25 5.18
C HIS A 319 9.84 11.24 5.23
N VAL A 320 9.60 9.98 4.83
CA VAL A 320 10.69 9.00 4.76
C VAL A 320 11.61 9.33 3.60
N SER A 321 12.82 9.75 3.92
CA SER A 321 13.86 10.03 2.93
C SER A 321 14.81 8.85 2.74
N LEU A 322 14.93 7.98 3.75
CA LEU A 322 15.87 6.86 3.77
C LEU A 322 15.19 5.55 4.15
N VAL A 323 15.46 4.51 3.36
CA VAL A 323 15.14 3.12 3.69
C VAL A 323 16.42 2.34 3.83
N ILE A 324 16.61 1.62 4.93
CA ILE A 324 17.75 0.72 5.14
C ILE A 324 17.22 -0.72 5.18
N ASN A 325 17.66 -1.55 4.26
CA ASN A 325 17.50 -2.99 4.36
C ASN A 325 18.65 -3.55 5.18
N PHE A 326 18.45 -3.73 6.49
CA PHE A 326 19.39 -4.41 7.37
C PHE A 326 19.55 -5.88 6.95
N GLU A 327 18.49 -6.46 6.41
CA GLU A 327 18.45 -7.73 5.69
C GLU A 327 17.64 -7.52 4.41
N LEU A 328 18.12 -8.06 3.27
CA LEU A 328 17.31 -8.09 2.05
C LEU A 328 16.04 -8.91 2.27
N PRO A 329 14.93 -8.54 1.62
CA PRO A 329 13.69 -9.30 1.75
C PRO A 329 13.85 -10.72 1.20
N MET A 330 13.00 -11.64 1.68
CA MET A 330 13.00 -13.04 1.25
C MET A 330 12.47 -13.24 -0.18
N ASN A 331 11.77 -12.25 -0.71
CA ASN A 331 11.31 -12.20 -2.10
C ASN A 331 11.54 -10.81 -2.71
N ARG A 332 11.76 -10.76 -4.01
CA ARG A 332 12.09 -9.52 -4.74
C ARG A 332 10.93 -8.52 -4.78
N GLU A 333 9.70 -9.00 -4.71
CA GLU A 333 8.51 -8.14 -4.72
C GLU A 333 8.49 -7.23 -3.48
N ASN A 334 8.87 -7.75 -2.33
CA ASN A 334 8.97 -6.96 -1.10
C ASN A 334 10.05 -5.88 -1.16
N TYR A 335 11.09 -6.06 -1.98
CA TYR A 335 12.12 -5.04 -2.16
C TYR A 335 11.53 -3.72 -2.66
N ILE A 336 10.76 -3.77 -3.74
CA ILE A 336 10.11 -2.58 -4.30
C ILE A 336 9.15 -1.94 -3.29
N HIS A 337 8.40 -2.75 -2.55
CA HIS A 337 7.49 -2.25 -1.51
C HIS A 337 8.22 -1.55 -0.37
N ARG A 338 9.38 -2.08 0.06
CA ARG A 338 10.22 -1.47 1.12
C ARG A 338 10.77 -0.12 0.67
N ILE A 339 11.52 -0.11 -0.43
CA ILE A 339 12.20 1.11 -0.89
C ILE A 339 11.21 2.17 -1.40
N GLY A 340 10.06 1.76 -1.93
CA GLY A 340 8.96 2.64 -2.33
C GLY A 340 8.29 3.39 -1.17
N ARG A 341 8.81 3.29 0.06
CA ARG A 341 8.44 4.19 1.18
C ARG A 341 9.20 5.51 1.11
N SER A 342 10.40 5.54 0.52
CA SER A 342 11.15 6.77 0.23
C SER A 342 10.78 7.35 -1.15
N GLY A 343 11.13 8.59 -1.41
CA GLY A 343 10.99 9.20 -2.74
C GLY A 343 9.56 9.46 -3.20
N ARG A 344 8.62 9.70 -2.30
CA ARG A 344 7.20 9.97 -2.62
C ARG A 344 6.95 11.44 -2.90
N PHE A 345 5.87 11.72 -3.63
CA PHE A 345 5.40 13.10 -3.95
C PHE A 345 6.46 13.94 -4.68
N GLY A 346 7.22 13.31 -5.60
CA GLY A 346 8.25 14.01 -6.39
C GLY A 346 9.54 14.33 -5.61
N LYS A 347 9.67 13.85 -4.37
CA LYS A 347 10.91 13.97 -3.59
C LYS A 347 11.90 12.87 -3.98
N LYS A 348 13.19 13.18 -3.87
CA LYS A 348 14.23 12.18 -4.01
C LYS A 348 14.26 11.27 -2.78
N GLY A 349 14.47 9.99 -2.98
CA GLY A 349 14.63 8.99 -1.92
C GLY A 349 15.97 8.29 -2.00
N CYS A 350 16.33 7.61 -0.92
CA CYS A 350 17.53 6.80 -0.86
C CYS A 350 17.20 5.43 -0.23
N SER A 351 17.81 4.38 -0.74
CA SER A 351 17.83 3.07 -0.09
C SER A 351 19.28 2.60 0.10
N ILE A 352 19.58 2.02 1.25
CA ILE A 352 20.87 1.41 1.57
C ILE A 352 20.63 -0.05 1.93
N ASN A 353 21.34 -0.96 1.27
CA ASN A 353 21.23 -2.40 1.44
C ASN A 353 22.52 -2.92 2.08
N ILE A 354 22.46 -3.47 3.30
CA ILE A 354 23.60 -4.04 4.00
C ILE A 354 23.63 -5.54 3.72
N LEU A 355 24.56 -5.97 2.86
CA LEU A 355 24.60 -7.30 2.26
C LEU A 355 25.69 -8.18 2.88
N CYS A 356 25.35 -9.46 3.05
CA CYS A 356 26.31 -10.53 3.33
C CYS A 356 26.34 -11.55 2.17
N PRO A 357 27.33 -12.46 2.12
CA PRO A 357 27.48 -13.40 1.01
C PRO A 357 26.25 -14.28 0.73
N ASN A 358 25.46 -14.61 1.75
CA ASN A 358 24.23 -15.38 1.62
C ASN A 358 23.08 -14.61 0.93
N GLU A 359 23.17 -13.27 0.84
CA GLU A 359 22.15 -12.40 0.22
C GLU A 359 22.49 -12.04 -1.24
N THR A 360 23.67 -12.40 -1.74
CA THR A 360 24.13 -12.07 -3.11
C THR A 360 23.17 -12.59 -4.18
N LYS A 361 22.66 -13.80 -4.03
CA LYS A 361 21.70 -14.38 -4.99
C LYS A 361 20.41 -13.56 -5.08
N MET A 362 19.92 -13.08 -3.94
CA MET A 362 18.71 -12.25 -3.89
C MET A 362 18.99 -10.88 -4.52
N LYS A 363 20.14 -10.27 -4.24
CA LYS A 363 20.59 -9.03 -4.86
C LYS A 363 20.59 -9.16 -6.38
N ASP A 364 21.23 -10.20 -6.90
CA ASP A 364 21.36 -10.44 -8.35
C ASP A 364 19.99 -10.68 -9.00
N ASP A 365 19.06 -11.40 -8.33
CA ASP A 365 17.69 -11.60 -8.80
C ASP A 365 16.91 -10.27 -8.85
N ILE A 366 17.03 -9.42 -7.83
CA ILE A 366 16.42 -8.09 -7.79
C ILE A 366 16.95 -7.20 -8.93
N GLU A 367 18.26 -7.09 -9.08
CA GLU A 367 18.89 -6.26 -10.11
C GLU A 367 18.48 -6.70 -11.52
N LYS A 368 18.52 -8.00 -11.78
CA LYS A 368 18.14 -8.58 -13.06
C LYS A 368 16.66 -8.38 -13.39
N PHE A 369 15.79 -8.62 -12.40
CA PHE A 369 14.34 -8.58 -12.64
C PHE A 369 13.81 -7.16 -12.84
N TYR A 370 14.34 -6.20 -12.05
CA TYR A 370 13.91 -4.80 -12.14
C TYR A 370 14.79 -3.93 -13.03
N SER A 371 15.83 -4.52 -13.66
CA SER A 371 16.80 -3.81 -14.50
C SER A 371 17.41 -2.60 -13.79
N ILE A 372 17.80 -2.80 -12.52
CA ILE A 372 18.42 -1.79 -11.66
C ILE A 372 19.85 -2.19 -11.33
N VAL A 373 20.63 -1.25 -10.83
CA VAL A 373 21.98 -1.46 -10.25
C VAL A 373 22.01 -0.84 -8.87
N MET A 374 22.46 -1.62 -7.88
CA MET A 374 22.75 -1.11 -6.55
C MET A 374 24.21 -0.62 -6.55
N GLU A 375 24.39 0.68 -6.44
CA GLU A 375 25.72 1.31 -6.42
C GLU A 375 26.41 1.05 -5.08
N GLU A 376 27.73 1.00 -5.05
CA GLU A 376 28.45 0.97 -3.78
C GLU A 376 28.21 2.25 -2.97
N LEU A 377 28.02 2.10 -1.66
CA LEU A 377 27.78 3.23 -0.78
C LEU A 377 29.05 4.11 -0.74
N PRO A 378 28.95 5.40 -1.07
CA PRO A 378 30.13 6.28 -1.04
C PRO A 378 30.67 6.42 0.38
N LEU A 379 31.99 6.56 0.51
CA LEU A 379 32.66 6.76 1.82
C LEU A 379 32.22 8.07 2.50
N ASP A 380 32.00 9.12 1.71
CA ASP A 380 31.43 10.38 2.19
C ASP A 380 29.91 10.34 2.06
N LEU A 381 29.23 10.00 3.15
CA LEU A 381 27.78 9.96 3.19
C LEU A 381 27.13 11.36 3.14
N GLY A 382 27.87 12.42 3.43
CA GLY A 382 27.42 13.81 3.30
C GLY A 382 27.07 14.19 1.86
N SER A 383 27.60 13.45 0.87
CA SER A 383 27.28 13.63 -0.55
C SER A 383 25.91 13.05 -0.94
N ILE A 384 25.29 12.24 -0.08
CA ILE A 384 23.97 11.64 -0.32
C ILE A 384 22.90 12.70 -0.03
N VAL A 385 22.22 13.14 -1.08
CA VAL A 385 21.07 14.04 -0.95
C VAL A 385 19.86 13.23 -0.49
N LEU A 386 19.42 13.44 0.76
CA LEU A 386 18.23 12.84 1.39
C LEU A 386 17.03 13.79 1.34
#